data_bc242408e8488cdcca0b17c61cb1506b
#
_entry.id   bc242408e8488cdcca0b17c61cb1506b
#
_cell.length_a   1.000
_cell.length_b   1.000
_cell.length_c   1.000
_cell.angle_alpha   90.00
_cell.angle_beta   90.00
_cell.angle_gamma   90.00
#
_symmetry.space_group_name_H-M   'P 1'
#
loop_
_entity.id
_entity.type
_entity.pdbx_description
1 polymer ?
#
loop_
_entity_poly.entity_id
_entity_poly.type
_entity_poly.pdbx_seq_one_letter_code
_entity_poly.pdbx_strand_id
1 'polypeptide(L)'
;YGWAGADVKKFQDIPAKKDIILPQSHRVPKQVQNIANKILSRIPDERRIKKHWKARDEKGFINYITSIEDAPLYQGDWLILARTNDRLEKLKPILRGMGIYFQFKGRKSYRATLFRSILNYTRWADKGDKLSVSEVKDILEYTGHNLYPYQTEERLYGLKEFGFSNTDRWFDVFTID
;
A
#
# COMPACT_ATOMS: atom_id res chain seq x y z
N TYR A 1 23.22 8.91 -6.32
CA TYR A 1 22.60 10.13 -6.88
C TYR A 1 23.49 10.85 -7.91
N GLY A 2 24.55 10.22 -8.45
CA GLY A 2 25.42 10.79 -9.48
C GLY A 2 24.67 11.28 -10.73
N TRP A 3 23.56 10.58 -11.10
CA TRP A 3 22.66 10.97 -12.19
C TRP A 3 21.94 12.32 -11.96
N ALA A 4 21.83 12.76 -10.71
CA ALA A 4 21.27 14.08 -10.36
C ALA A 4 22.34 15.15 -10.12
N GLY A 5 23.58 14.92 -10.58
CA GLY A 5 24.69 15.83 -10.40
C GLY A 5 25.33 15.84 -9.00
N ALA A 6 24.96 14.88 -8.14
CA ALA A 6 25.55 14.76 -6.83
C ALA A 6 26.98 14.19 -6.93
N ASP A 7 27.94 14.91 -6.39
CA ASP A 7 29.35 14.51 -6.31
C ASP A 7 29.70 14.19 -4.85
N VAL A 8 30.03 12.93 -4.60
CA VAL A 8 30.37 12.46 -3.24
C VAL A 8 31.63 13.16 -2.72
N LYS A 9 32.61 13.40 -3.59
CA LYS A 9 33.85 14.07 -3.20
C LYS A 9 33.61 15.52 -2.79
N LYS A 10 32.84 16.26 -3.59
CA LYS A 10 32.44 17.64 -3.23
C LYS A 10 31.70 17.69 -1.90
N PHE A 11 30.85 16.69 -1.61
CA PHE A 11 30.18 16.62 -0.32
C PHE A 11 31.14 16.35 0.83
N GLN A 12 32.13 15.47 0.64
CA GLN A 12 33.15 15.17 1.64
C GLN A 12 34.12 16.34 1.88
N ASP A 13 34.39 17.14 0.87
CA ASP A 13 35.30 18.28 0.91
C ASP A 13 34.63 19.57 1.45
N ILE A 14 33.36 19.51 1.88
CA ILE A 14 32.71 20.68 2.49
C ILE A 14 33.45 21.06 3.77
N PRO A 15 33.99 22.31 3.86
CA PRO A 15 34.71 22.74 5.05
C PRO A 15 33.78 22.80 6.25
N ALA A 16 34.08 22.06 7.29
CA ALA A 16 33.33 22.06 8.54
C ALA A 16 34.25 22.46 9.69
N LYS A 17 33.73 23.25 10.63
CA LYS A 17 34.46 23.61 11.85
C LYS A 17 34.67 22.40 12.77
N LYS A 18 33.78 21.43 12.71
CA LYS A 18 33.79 20.20 13.51
C LYS A 18 32.94 19.13 12.89
N ASP A 19 33.46 17.91 12.82
CA ASP A 19 32.72 16.72 12.45
C ASP A 19 32.26 15.99 13.70
N ILE A 20 30.95 15.72 13.80
CA ILE A 20 30.34 15.00 14.90
C ILE A 20 29.68 13.75 14.37
N ILE A 21 30.07 12.60 14.89
CA ILE A 21 29.42 11.33 14.62
C ILE A 21 28.42 11.06 15.76
N LEU A 22 27.15 10.91 15.42
CA LEU A 22 26.12 10.52 16.39
C LEU A 22 26.37 9.07 16.83
N PRO A 23 26.62 8.81 18.12
CA PRO A 23 27.09 7.50 18.58
C PRO A 23 25.99 6.47 18.72
N GLN A 24 24.73 6.85 18.74
CA GLN A 24 23.59 5.98 19.01
C GLN A 24 22.54 6.08 17.92
N SER A 25 22.06 4.95 17.42
CA SER A 25 20.85 4.85 16.60
C SER A 25 19.66 4.38 17.44
N HIS A 26 18.59 5.15 17.43
CA HIS A 26 17.31 4.79 18.08
C HIS A 26 16.37 4.03 17.14
N ARG A 27 16.76 3.87 15.86
CA ARG A 27 15.92 3.26 14.84
C ARG A 27 16.40 1.87 14.38
N VAL A 28 17.71 1.69 14.25
CA VAL A 28 18.30 0.51 13.61
C VAL A 28 18.61 -0.58 14.63
N PRO A 29 17.97 -1.78 14.53
CA PRO A 29 18.28 -2.92 15.40
C PRO A 29 19.65 -3.53 15.12
N LYS A 30 20.18 -4.33 16.07
CA LYS A 30 21.51 -4.94 16.00
C LYS A 30 21.75 -5.80 14.75
N GLN A 31 20.78 -6.65 14.38
CA GLN A 31 20.93 -7.50 13.19
C GLN A 31 20.98 -6.69 11.89
N VAL A 32 20.17 -5.65 11.78
CA VAL A 32 20.17 -4.76 10.62
C VAL A 32 21.49 -3.98 10.52
N GLN A 33 22.02 -3.50 11.66
CA GLN A 33 23.32 -2.86 11.71
C GLN A 33 24.44 -3.80 11.22
N ASN A 34 24.44 -5.06 11.65
CA ASN A 34 25.44 -6.04 11.24
C ASN A 34 25.46 -6.26 9.73
N ILE A 35 24.28 -6.36 9.10
CA ILE A 35 24.21 -6.49 7.64
C ILE A 35 24.63 -5.18 6.96
N ALA A 36 24.20 -4.04 7.45
CA ALA A 36 24.61 -2.74 6.91
C ALA A 36 26.15 -2.60 6.94
N ASN A 37 26.78 -2.99 8.05
CA ASN A 37 28.24 -2.97 8.18
C ASN A 37 28.92 -3.95 7.20
N LYS A 38 28.36 -5.16 6.98
CA LYS A 38 28.86 -6.10 5.97
C LYS A 38 28.76 -5.54 4.55
N ILE A 39 27.71 -4.81 4.23
CA ILE A 39 27.55 -4.15 2.93
C ILE A 39 28.56 -2.99 2.80
N LEU A 40 28.67 -2.16 3.84
CA LEU A 40 29.61 -1.03 3.86
C LEU A 40 31.07 -1.49 3.76
N SER A 41 31.44 -2.63 4.34
CA SER A 41 32.80 -3.17 4.25
C SER A 41 33.24 -3.53 2.83
N ARG A 42 32.32 -3.68 1.88
CA ARG A 42 32.62 -3.88 0.45
C ARG A 42 33.02 -2.59 -0.27
N ILE A 43 32.79 -1.44 0.35
CA ILE A 43 33.18 -0.13 -0.19
C ILE A 43 34.63 0.13 0.27
N PRO A 44 35.57 0.44 -0.64
CA PRO A 44 36.93 0.79 -0.30
C PRO A 44 37.01 1.91 0.75
N ASP A 45 38.00 1.84 1.63
CA ASP A 45 38.12 2.78 2.77
C ASP A 45 38.23 4.24 2.32
N GLU A 46 38.88 4.51 1.15
CA GLU A 46 39.00 5.84 0.57
C GLU A 46 37.66 6.46 0.11
N ARG A 47 36.64 5.63 -0.04
CA ARG A 47 35.30 6.05 -0.50
C ARG A 47 34.25 6.07 0.59
N ARG A 48 34.64 5.83 1.84
CA ARG A 48 33.71 5.81 2.96
C ARG A 48 34.30 6.48 4.20
N ILE A 49 33.44 7.08 5.00
CA ILE A 49 33.82 7.56 6.33
C ILE A 49 33.58 6.40 7.31
N LYS A 50 34.61 6.01 8.08
CA LYS A 50 34.47 5.02 9.16
C LYS A 50 33.63 5.64 10.28
N LYS A 51 32.46 5.07 10.53
CA LYS A 51 31.56 5.50 11.60
C LYS A 51 31.41 4.39 12.63
N HIS A 52 31.62 4.73 13.89
CA HIS A 52 31.33 3.86 15.00
C HIS A 52 30.08 4.36 15.71
N TRP A 53 29.02 3.56 15.64
CA TRP A 53 27.75 3.88 16.26
C TRP A 53 27.08 2.62 16.81
N LYS A 54 26.27 2.75 17.85
CA LYS A 54 25.55 1.65 18.48
C LYS A 54 24.15 1.54 17.86
N ALA A 55 23.71 0.31 17.57
CA ALA A 55 22.32 0.04 17.27
C ALA A 55 21.43 0.23 18.50
N ARG A 56 20.12 0.34 18.32
CA ARG A 56 19.19 0.24 19.44
C ARG A 56 19.27 -1.16 20.05
N ASP A 57 18.88 -1.29 21.32
CA ASP A 57 19.09 -2.54 22.08
C ASP A 57 18.29 -3.73 21.60
N GLU A 58 17.30 -3.55 20.75
CA GLU A 58 16.55 -4.65 20.14
C GLU A 58 17.41 -5.47 19.19
N LYS A 59 17.23 -6.79 19.24
CA LYS A 59 17.91 -7.73 18.34
C LYS A 59 17.53 -7.48 16.87
N GLY A 60 16.23 -7.23 16.61
CA GLY A 60 15.67 -7.18 15.27
C GLY A 60 15.59 -8.56 14.62
N PHE A 61 15.02 -8.60 13.42
CA PHE A 61 14.83 -9.81 12.65
C PHE A 61 15.11 -9.53 11.16
N ILE A 62 15.73 -10.48 10.48
CA ILE A 62 15.99 -10.43 9.04
C ILE A 62 15.65 -11.79 8.46
N ASN A 63 14.82 -11.77 7.45
CA ASN A 63 14.49 -12.94 6.66
C ASN A 63 14.86 -12.71 5.19
N TYR A 64 15.30 -13.75 4.52
CA TYR A 64 15.61 -13.76 3.09
C TYR A 64 14.51 -14.53 2.39
N ILE A 65 13.88 -13.90 1.43
CA ILE A 65 12.83 -14.48 0.60
C ILE A 65 13.22 -14.39 -0.87
N THR A 66 12.76 -15.32 -1.67
CA THR A 66 12.99 -15.35 -3.11
C THR A 66 11.90 -14.64 -3.89
N SER A 67 10.68 -14.66 -3.39
CA SER A 67 9.53 -13.96 -3.95
C SER A 67 8.85 -13.08 -2.93
N ILE A 68 8.18 -12.03 -3.39
CA ILE A 68 7.36 -11.15 -2.53
C ILE A 68 6.14 -11.89 -1.96
N GLU A 69 5.67 -12.93 -2.64
CA GLU A 69 4.57 -13.78 -2.20
C GLU A 69 4.91 -14.57 -0.93
N ASP A 70 6.21 -14.82 -0.69
CA ASP A 70 6.69 -15.49 0.52
C ASP A 70 6.69 -14.57 1.75
N ALA A 71 6.47 -13.26 1.57
CA ALA A 71 6.43 -12.31 2.67
C ALA A 71 5.05 -12.33 3.35
N PRO A 72 4.97 -12.29 4.70
CA PRO A 72 3.71 -12.31 5.44
C PRO A 72 3.01 -10.93 5.40
N LEU A 73 2.72 -10.43 4.19
CA LEU A 73 2.18 -9.08 3.97
C LEU A 73 0.76 -8.87 4.51
N TYR A 74 0.08 -9.94 4.89
CA TYR A 74 -1.27 -9.88 5.49
C TYR A 74 -1.27 -9.42 6.95
N GLN A 75 -0.08 -9.30 7.57
CA GLN A 75 0.05 -8.94 8.98
C GLN A 75 0.93 -7.71 9.14
N GLY A 76 0.45 -6.71 9.88
CA GLY A 76 1.21 -5.49 10.19
C GLY A 76 1.34 -4.51 9.02
N ASP A 77 2.16 -3.50 9.25
CA ASP A 77 2.44 -2.43 8.27
C ASP A 77 3.78 -2.69 7.59
N TRP A 78 3.77 -2.69 6.27
CA TRP A 78 4.94 -2.98 5.46
C TRP A 78 5.39 -1.78 4.63
N LEU A 79 6.70 -1.58 4.57
CA LEU A 79 7.33 -0.66 3.64
C LEU A 79 8.18 -1.43 2.64
N ILE A 80 7.78 -1.42 1.37
CA ILE A 80 8.51 -2.08 0.29
C ILE A 80 9.40 -1.06 -0.40
N LEU A 81 10.70 -1.32 -0.42
CA LEU A 81 11.70 -0.47 -1.05
C LEU A 81 12.39 -1.20 -2.20
N ALA A 82 12.63 -0.49 -3.29
CA ALA A 82 13.44 -0.97 -4.39
C ALA A 82 14.40 0.12 -4.89
N ARG A 83 15.45 -0.28 -5.58
CA ARG A 83 16.43 0.64 -6.13
C ARG A 83 15.85 1.57 -7.21
N THR A 84 14.89 1.09 -7.97
CA THR A 84 14.25 1.83 -9.06
C THR A 84 12.74 1.75 -8.98
N ASN A 85 12.05 2.78 -9.47
CA ASN A 85 10.59 2.78 -9.56
C ASN A 85 10.06 1.66 -10.45
N ASP A 86 10.75 1.31 -11.53
CA ASP A 86 10.37 0.22 -12.43
C ASP A 86 10.18 -1.11 -11.67
N ARG A 87 11.09 -1.43 -10.75
CA ARG A 87 10.94 -2.63 -9.93
C ARG A 87 9.71 -2.59 -9.03
N LEU A 88 9.37 -1.43 -8.48
CA LEU A 88 8.14 -1.27 -7.69
C LEU A 88 6.88 -1.35 -8.58
N GLU A 89 6.94 -0.82 -9.80
CA GLU A 89 5.82 -0.94 -10.75
C GLU A 89 5.51 -2.41 -11.06
N LYS A 90 6.53 -3.24 -11.25
CA LYS A 90 6.37 -4.68 -11.50
C LYS A 90 5.76 -5.46 -10.33
N LEU A 91 5.87 -4.96 -9.10
CA LEU A 91 5.24 -5.58 -7.93
C LEU A 91 3.73 -5.30 -7.82
N LYS A 92 3.24 -4.21 -8.42
CA LYS A 92 1.82 -3.82 -8.31
C LYS A 92 0.84 -4.91 -8.76
N PRO A 93 0.98 -5.53 -9.95
CA PRO A 93 0.07 -6.59 -10.36
C PRO A 93 0.13 -7.80 -9.43
N ILE A 94 1.31 -8.16 -8.92
CA ILE A 94 1.49 -9.26 -7.98
C ILE A 94 0.74 -8.98 -6.68
N LEU A 95 0.96 -7.81 -6.07
CA LEU A 95 0.28 -7.42 -4.83
C LEU A 95 -1.24 -7.36 -4.99
N ARG A 96 -1.73 -6.90 -6.16
CA ARG A 96 -3.17 -6.93 -6.46
C ARG A 96 -3.70 -8.35 -6.59
N GLY A 97 -2.98 -9.23 -7.27
CA GLY A 97 -3.33 -10.66 -7.38
C GLY A 97 -3.39 -11.36 -6.01
N MET A 98 -2.54 -10.94 -5.08
CA MET A 98 -2.57 -11.40 -3.69
C MET A 98 -3.69 -10.76 -2.85
N GLY A 99 -4.45 -9.79 -3.38
CA GLY A 99 -5.45 -9.05 -2.60
C GLY A 99 -4.86 -8.05 -1.59
N ILE A 100 -3.58 -7.70 -1.74
CA ILE A 100 -2.91 -6.77 -0.82
C ILE A 100 -3.19 -5.32 -1.23
N TYR A 101 -3.72 -4.54 -0.28
CA TYR A 101 -3.88 -3.11 -0.46
C TYR A 101 -2.58 -2.37 -0.18
N PHE A 102 -2.21 -1.46 -1.05
CA PHE A 102 -0.97 -0.70 -0.93
C PHE A 102 -1.13 0.76 -1.37
N GLN A 103 -0.18 1.57 -1.00
CA GLN A 103 -0.03 2.94 -1.47
C GLN A 103 1.29 3.08 -2.22
N PHE A 104 1.26 3.72 -3.38
CA PHE A 104 2.44 4.01 -4.18
C PHE A 104 2.44 5.46 -4.63
N LYS A 105 3.48 6.21 -4.29
CA LYS A 105 3.59 7.65 -4.59
C LYS A 105 2.33 8.44 -4.18
N GLY A 106 1.82 8.18 -3.01
CA GLY A 106 0.62 8.83 -2.49
C GLY A 106 -0.71 8.33 -3.05
N ARG A 107 -0.70 7.45 -4.06
CA ARG A 107 -1.93 6.89 -4.66
C ARG A 107 -2.23 5.53 -4.07
N LYS A 108 -3.45 5.34 -3.60
CA LYS A 108 -3.95 4.05 -3.11
C LYS A 108 -4.18 3.07 -4.27
N SER A 109 -3.95 1.78 -4.04
CA SER A 109 -4.17 0.71 -5.03
C SER A 109 -5.64 0.41 -5.30
N TYR A 110 -6.53 0.95 -4.49
CA TYR A 110 -7.98 0.78 -4.56
C TYR A 110 -8.69 2.13 -4.53
N ARG A 111 -9.90 2.18 -5.08
CA ARG A 111 -10.79 3.32 -4.95
C ARG A 111 -11.60 3.21 -3.66
N ALA A 112 -11.85 4.31 -2.97
CA ALA A 112 -12.66 4.31 -1.75
C ALA A 112 -14.10 3.81 -2.02
N THR A 113 -14.64 4.11 -3.20
CA THR A 113 -15.94 3.61 -3.67
C THR A 113 -15.97 2.09 -3.77
N LEU A 114 -14.92 1.46 -4.35
CA LEU A 114 -14.82 -0.01 -4.39
C LEU A 114 -14.87 -0.63 -2.99
N PHE A 115 -14.12 -0.06 -2.06
CA PHE A 115 -14.10 -0.59 -0.68
C PHE A 115 -15.45 -0.45 -0.01
N ARG A 116 -16.12 0.69 -0.20
CA ARG A 116 -17.49 0.91 0.28
C ARG A 116 -18.50 -0.06 -0.34
N SER A 117 -18.36 -0.31 -1.64
CA SER A 117 -19.21 -1.29 -2.35
C SER A 117 -19.06 -2.69 -1.78
N ILE A 118 -17.82 -3.14 -1.51
CA ILE A 118 -17.55 -4.44 -0.88
C ILE A 118 -18.20 -4.50 0.50
N LEU A 119 -18.03 -3.47 1.34
CA LEU A 119 -18.65 -3.43 2.67
C LEU A 119 -20.17 -3.46 2.61
N ASN A 120 -20.77 -2.71 1.70
CA ASN A 120 -22.22 -2.69 1.52
C ASN A 120 -22.72 -4.05 1.04
N TYR A 121 -22.04 -4.67 0.07
CA TYR A 121 -22.36 -6.02 -0.39
C TYR A 121 -22.29 -7.05 0.74
N THR A 122 -21.21 -7.02 1.54
CA THR A 122 -21.05 -7.93 2.68
C THR A 122 -22.16 -7.74 3.74
N ARG A 123 -22.51 -6.48 4.04
CA ARG A 123 -23.61 -6.19 4.96
C ARG A 123 -24.94 -6.77 4.46
N TRP A 124 -25.20 -6.63 3.18
CA TRP A 124 -26.40 -7.20 2.57
C TRP A 124 -26.36 -8.71 2.52
N ALA A 125 -25.30 -9.30 1.96
CA ALA A 125 -25.20 -10.75 1.74
C ALA A 125 -25.09 -11.57 3.04
N ASP A 126 -24.28 -11.11 4.00
CA ASP A 126 -23.99 -11.88 5.21
C ASP A 126 -24.95 -11.55 6.37
N LYS A 127 -25.44 -10.30 6.44
CA LYS A 127 -26.24 -9.83 7.57
C LYS A 127 -27.71 -9.58 7.22
N GLY A 128 -28.07 -9.61 5.93
CA GLY A 128 -29.41 -9.28 5.47
C GLY A 128 -29.78 -7.79 5.68
N ASP A 129 -28.78 -6.91 5.82
CA ASP A 129 -29.02 -5.48 6.02
C ASP A 129 -29.67 -4.88 4.77
N LYS A 130 -30.67 -4.05 4.94
CA LYS A 130 -31.26 -3.29 3.85
C LYS A 130 -30.31 -2.17 3.39
N LEU A 131 -30.17 -2.02 2.08
CA LEU A 131 -29.32 -1.01 1.45
C LEU A 131 -30.16 0.12 0.86
N SER A 132 -29.62 1.34 0.92
CA SER A 132 -30.17 2.48 0.17
C SER A 132 -29.87 2.36 -1.33
N VAL A 133 -30.63 3.05 -2.16
CA VAL A 133 -30.41 3.09 -3.62
C VAL A 133 -28.98 3.55 -3.98
N SER A 134 -28.40 4.48 -3.21
CA SER A 134 -27.03 4.94 -3.43
C SER A 134 -25.99 3.86 -3.12
N GLU A 135 -26.20 3.06 -2.07
CA GLU A 135 -25.32 1.94 -1.72
C GLU A 135 -25.37 0.83 -2.77
N VAL A 136 -26.55 0.56 -3.29
CA VAL A 136 -26.73 -0.38 -4.42
C VAL A 136 -26.04 0.13 -5.67
N LYS A 137 -26.15 1.43 -5.99
CA LYS A 137 -25.44 2.03 -7.13
C LYS A 137 -23.93 1.84 -7.01
N ASP A 138 -23.36 2.07 -5.82
CA ASP A 138 -21.93 1.82 -5.55
C ASP A 138 -21.56 0.34 -5.81
N ILE A 139 -22.39 -0.61 -5.43
CA ILE A 139 -22.16 -2.04 -5.68
C ILE A 139 -22.21 -2.34 -7.18
N LEU A 140 -23.24 -1.88 -7.88
CA LEU A 140 -23.43 -2.13 -9.30
C LEU A 140 -22.30 -1.55 -10.16
N GLU A 141 -21.65 -0.48 -9.74
CA GLU A 141 -20.48 0.08 -10.43
C GLU A 141 -19.33 -0.93 -10.56
N TYR A 142 -19.22 -1.90 -9.63
CA TYR A 142 -18.09 -2.82 -9.56
C TYR A 142 -18.43 -4.29 -9.84
N THR A 143 -19.71 -4.69 -9.80
CA THR A 143 -20.10 -6.09 -9.99
C THR A 143 -20.27 -6.51 -11.45
N GLY A 144 -20.17 -5.55 -12.40
CA GLY A 144 -20.28 -5.83 -13.82
C GLY A 144 -21.68 -6.20 -14.30
N HIS A 145 -21.80 -6.38 -15.63
CA HIS A 145 -23.08 -6.55 -16.32
C HIS A 145 -23.83 -7.86 -16.03
N ASN A 146 -23.19 -8.84 -15.44
CA ASN A 146 -23.71 -10.21 -15.35
C ASN A 146 -24.71 -10.42 -14.20
N LEU A 147 -24.74 -9.54 -13.18
CA LEU A 147 -25.65 -9.70 -12.06
C LEU A 147 -27.02 -9.05 -12.27
N TYR A 148 -27.10 -8.01 -13.14
CA TYR A 148 -28.34 -7.37 -13.49
C TYR A 148 -28.33 -6.84 -14.93
N PRO A 149 -29.22 -7.31 -15.81
CA PRO A 149 -29.24 -6.94 -17.23
C PRO A 149 -29.64 -5.49 -17.53
N TYR A 150 -29.87 -4.66 -16.52
CA TYR A 150 -30.42 -3.29 -16.70
C TYR A 150 -29.68 -2.27 -15.86
N GLN A 151 -28.45 -1.98 -16.24
CA GLN A 151 -27.50 -1.12 -15.49
C GLN A 151 -27.53 0.34 -15.88
N THR A 152 -28.54 0.79 -16.58
CA THR A 152 -28.63 2.19 -16.99
C THR A 152 -29.15 3.07 -15.86
N GLU A 153 -28.69 4.31 -15.82
CA GLU A 153 -29.26 5.36 -14.98
C GLU A 153 -30.79 5.45 -15.14
N GLU A 154 -31.30 5.13 -16.33
CA GLU A 154 -32.74 5.04 -16.65
C GLU A 154 -33.50 4.10 -15.71
N ARG A 155 -32.93 3.00 -15.25
CA ARG A 155 -33.65 2.13 -14.32
C ARG A 155 -33.64 2.62 -12.89
N LEU A 156 -32.61 3.35 -12.48
CA LEU A 156 -32.61 4.07 -11.22
C LEU A 156 -33.63 5.25 -11.28
N TYR A 157 -33.78 5.83 -12.46
CA TYR A 157 -34.86 6.80 -12.73
C TYR A 157 -36.23 6.13 -12.71
N GLY A 158 -36.41 4.98 -13.32
CA GLY A 158 -37.63 4.19 -13.28
C GLY A 158 -38.06 3.82 -11.86
N LEU A 159 -37.11 3.54 -10.96
CA LEU A 159 -37.41 3.31 -9.55
C LEU A 159 -38.00 4.55 -8.87
N LYS A 160 -37.59 5.76 -9.24
CA LYS A 160 -38.19 7.01 -8.77
C LYS A 160 -39.60 7.19 -9.29
N GLU A 161 -39.86 6.81 -10.54
CA GLU A 161 -41.24 6.86 -11.13
C GLU A 161 -42.20 5.89 -10.44
N PHE A 162 -41.71 4.78 -9.89
CA PHE A 162 -42.49 3.86 -9.06
C PHE A 162 -42.62 4.28 -7.59
N GLY A 163 -42.21 5.50 -7.24
CA GLY A 163 -42.37 6.05 -5.89
C GLY A 163 -41.27 5.73 -4.92
N PHE A 164 -40.14 5.16 -5.38
CA PHE A 164 -38.97 4.93 -4.55
C PHE A 164 -38.08 6.17 -4.49
N SER A 165 -37.73 6.58 -3.30
CA SER A 165 -36.83 7.71 -3.05
C SER A 165 -35.39 7.25 -2.97
N ASN A 166 -34.42 8.18 -2.98
CA ASN A 166 -33.01 7.88 -2.76
C ASN A 166 -32.71 7.32 -1.36
N THR A 167 -33.70 7.35 -0.46
CA THR A 167 -33.61 6.81 0.91
C THR A 167 -34.25 5.45 1.06
N ASP A 168 -34.96 4.97 0.02
CA ASP A 168 -35.57 3.64 0.07
C ASP A 168 -34.51 2.57 0.05
N ARG A 169 -34.78 1.54 0.80
CA ARG A 169 -33.81 0.42 0.94
C ARG A 169 -33.98 -0.53 -0.22
N TRP A 170 -32.87 -0.98 -0.78
CA TRP A 170 -32.88 -1.85 -1.95
C TRP A 170 -33.71 -3.14 -1.74
N PHE A 171 -33.72 -3.68 -0.54
CA PHE A 171 -34.49 -4.89 -0.19
C PHE A 171 -36.02 -4.68 -0.35
N ASP A 172 -36.46 -3.44 -0.30
CA ASP A 172 -37.89 -3.12 -0.50
C ASP A 172 -38.23 -3.01 -2.00
N VAL A 173 -37.20 -2.94 -2.85
CA VAL A 173 -37.31 -2.70 -4.29
C VAL A 173 -37.04 -3.99 -5.11
N PHE A 174 -36.17 -4.86 -4.62
CA PHE A 174 -35.80 -6.10 -5.28
C PHE A 174 -36.03 -7.28 -4.34
N THR A 175 -37.08 -8.03 -4.56
CA THR A 175 -37.20 -9.40 -4.09
C THR A 175 -36.31 -10.25 -4.98
N ILE A 176 -35.36 -10.95 -4.37
CA ILE A 176 -34.66 -12.05 -5.03
C ILE A 176 -35.55 -13.26 -4.83
N ASP A 177 -36.19 -13.70 -5.92
CA ASP A 177 -36.83 -15.01 -5.98
C ASP A 177 -35.75 -16.09 -6.05
#